data_59829dfbfb7aa44b2111cae729a66b09
#
_entry.id   59829dfbfb7aa44b2111cae729a66b09
#
_cell.length_a   1.000
_cell.length_b   1.000
_cell.length_c   1.000
_cell.angle_alpha   90.00
_cell.angle_beta   90.00
_cell.angle_gamma   90.00
#
_symmetry.space_group_name_H-M   'P 1'
#
loop_
_entity.id
_entity.type
_entity.pdbx_description
1 polymer ?
#
loop_
_entity_poly.entity_id
_entity_poly.type
_entity_poly.pdbx_seq_one_letter_code
_entity_poly.pdbx_strand_id
1 'polypeptide(L)'
;IKHYVAKRDDSFRPAYGRVVETYKRQCVFFGTTNSKDFLRDPTGNRRFMPIDVRPEFITKSVVNDLTDYEIDQIWAEAYQLYINGEPLYLVGDEDIIAKIEQQKHAEADERRGIIEEYLNKKFPDNWDEMDVYERRTWLDDPIAKNGVIQKDFVCVAEIWCECLGKDKTDMSRYNTRDINEILKALPDWESVTSTKNFSIYGKQKYYKRKDSLL
;
A
#
# COMPACT_ATOMS: atom_id res chain seq x y z
N ILE A 1 0.33 -1.19 -14.49
CA ILE A 1 0.86 -2.57 -14.31
C ILE A 1 -0.24 -3.50 -13.79
N LYS A 2 -0.93 -3.23 -12.64
CA LYS A 2 -1.94 -4.11 -12.02
C LYS A 2 -3.02 -4.61 -12.96
N HIS A 3 -3.67 -3.69 -13.69
CA HIS A 3 -4.71 -4.05 -14.65
C HIS A 3 -4.15 -4.92 -15.76
N TYR A 4 -2.92 -4.66 -16.21
CA TYR A 4 -2.27 -5.42 -17.25
C TYR A 4 -1.94 -6.85 -16.79
N VAL A 5 -1.33 -7.00 -15.61
CA VAL A 5 -0.96 -8.32 -15.04
C VAL A 5 -2.20 -9.16 -14.73
N ALA A 6 -3.31 -8.54 -14.30
CA ALA A 6 -4.53 -9.26 -13.93
C ALA A 6 -5.43 -9.65 -15.12
N LYS A 7 -5.11 -9.23 -16.34
CA LYS A 7 -5.88 -9.63 -17.52
C LYS A 7 -5.72 -11.12 -17.80
N ARG A 8 -6.84 -11.77 -18.12
CA ARG A 8 -6.88 -13.17 -18.56
C ARG A 8 -6.83 -13.33 -20.07
N ASP A 9 -7.24 -12.30 -20.79
CA ASP A 9 -7.35 -12.29 -22.24
C ASP A 9 -6.74 -11.01 -22.80
N ASP A 10 -6.07 -11.11 -23.94
CA ASP A 10 -5.59 -9.98 -24.71
C ASP A 10 -6.37 -9.91 -26.02
N SER A 11 -7.00 -8.77 -26.28
CA SER A 11 -7.74 -8.51 -27.50
C SER A 11 -6.99 -7.50 -28.34
N PHE A 12 -6.59 -7.90 -29.53
CA PHE A 12 -5.91 -7.03 -30.48
C PHE A 12 -6.22 -7.48 -31.94
N ARG A 13 -5.99 -6.58 -32.85
CA ARG A 13 -6.05 -6.88 -34.25
C ARG A 13 -4.66 -7.32 -34.70
N PRO A 14 -4.48 -8.59 -35.14
CA PRO A 14 -3.21 -9.05 -35.71
C PRO A 14 -2.78 -8.17 -36.90
N ALA A 15 -1.46 -8.08 -37.13
CA ALA A 15 -0.93 -7.40 -38.29
C ALA A 15 -1.60 -8.01 -39.57
N TYR A 16 -2.12 -7.14 -40.44
CA TYR A 16 -2.90 -7.49 -41.63
C TYR A 16 -4.26 -8.17 -41.37
N GLY A 17 -4.66 -8.38 -40.12
CA GLY A 17 -5.99 -8.89 -39.79
C GLY A 17 -7.10 -7.87 -40.05
N ARG A 18 -8.32 -8.33 -40.36
CA ARG A 18 -9.49 -7.45 -40.54
C ARG A 18 -10.35 -7.30 -39.30
N VAL A 19 -10.22 -8.22 -38.34
CA VAL A 19 -11.06 -8.31 -37.15
C VAL A 19 -10.19 -8.31 -35.90
N VAL A 20 -10.75 -7.81 -34.81
CA VAL A 20 -10.14 -7.95 -33.47
C VAL A 20 -10.36 -9.39 -32.99
N GLU A 21 -9.30 -10.04 -32.59
CA GLU A 21 -9.32 -11.39 -32.07
C GLU A 21 -8.93 -11.35 -30.57
N THR A 22 -9.45 -12.31 -29.80
CA THR A 22 -9.18 -12.43 -28.37
C THR A 22 -8.40 -13.71 -28.09
N TYR A 23 -7.25 -13.55 -27.46
CA TYR A 23 -6.36 -14.63 -27.11
C TYR A 23 -6.30 -14.78 -25.60
N LYS A 24 -6.48 -16.01 -25.11
CA LYS A 24 -6.28 -16.32 -23.70
C LYS A 24 -4.80 -16.17 -23.36
N ARG A 25 -4.52 -15.49 -22.27
CA ARG A 25 -3.14 -15.30 -21.81
C ARG A 25 -2.59 -16.58 -21.22
N GLN A 26 -1.41 -16.99 -21.69
CA GLN A 26 -0.69 -18.21 -21.27
C GLN A 26 0.75 -17.86 -20.88
N CYS A 27 0.94 -16.76 -20.18
CA CYS A 27 2.27 -16.31 -19.79
C CYS A 27 2.30 -15.90 -18.30
N VAL A 28 3.48 -15.93 -17.73
CA VAL A 28 3.82 -15.33 -16.42
C VAL A 28 4.75 -14.15 -16.64
N PHE A 29 4.78 -13.24 -15.67
CA PHE A 29 5.62 -12.05 -15.71
C PHE A 29 6.73 -12.16 -14.66
N PHE A 30 7.95 -11.94 -15.09
CA PHE A 30 9.10 -11.78 -14.22
C PHE A 30 9.65 -10.36 -14.39
N GLY A 31 10.12 -9.80 -13.28
CA GLY A 31 10.80 -8.52 -13.26
C GLY A 31 11.93 -8.54 -12.27
N THR A 32 12.96 -7.74 -12.51
CA THR A 32 14.09 -7.56 -11.61
C THR A 32 14.18 -6.11 -11.17
N THR A 33 14.62 -5.87 -9.95
CA THR A 33 14.86 -4.53 -9.42
C THR A 33 15.99 -4.58 -8.41
N ASN A 34 16.75 -3.49 -8.32
CA ASN A 34 17.73 -3.26 -7.28
C ASN A 34 17.19 -2.46 -6.11
N SER A 35 15.94 -1.95 -6.22
CA SER A 35 15.28 -1.25 -5.13
C SER A 35 14.71 -2.26 -4.15
N LYS A 36 14.93 -2.05 -2.85
CA LYS A 36 14.29 -2.86 -1.80
C LYS A 36 12.81 -2.54 -1.68
N ASP A 37 12.45 -1.27 -1.79
CA ASP A 37 11.09 -0.75 -1.58
C ASP A 37 10.47 -0.44 -2.95
N PHE A 38 9.88 -1.45 -3.59
CA PHE A 38 9.32 -1.30 -4.93
C PHE A 38 7.81 -1.55 -5.01
N LEU A 39 7.19 -2.04 -3.94
CA LEU A 39 5.76 -2.30 -3.87
C LEU A 39 5.01 -1.08 -3.33
N ARG A 40 4.51 -0.24 -4.25
CA ARG A 40 3.87 1.05 -3.94
C ARG A 40 2.38 0.98 -3.63
N ASP A 41 1.77 -0.19 -3.72
CA ASP A 41 0.32 -0.29 -3.62
C ASP A 41 -0.11 -1.33 -2.60
N PRO A 42 -0.51 -0.90 -1.40
CA PRO A 42 -0.88 -1.79 -0.32
C PRO A 42 -2.04 -2.75 -0.68
N THR A 43 -2.90 -2.38 -1.63
CA THR A 43 -4.04 -3.23 -2.04
C THR A 43 -3.73 -4.18 -3.20
N GLY A 44 -2.62 -3.96 -3.89
CA GLY A 44 -2.23 -4.69 -5.11
C GLY A 44 -1.04 -5.61 -4.95
N ASN A 45 -0.33 -5.54 -3.84
CA ASN A 45 0.91 -6.28 -3.61
C ASN A 45 0.73 -7.79 -3.68
N ARG A 46 -0.47 -8.32 -3.38
CA ARG A 46 -0.82 -9.75 -3.53
C ARG A 46 -0.58 -10.36 -4.92
N ARG A 47 -0.31 -9.53 -5.95
CA ARG A 47 0.00 -9.99 -7.31
C ARG A 47 1.49 -10.17 -7.55
N PHE A 48 2.29 -9.75 -6.60
CA PHE A 48 3.74 -9.81 -6.68
C PHE A 48 4.25 -10.84 -5.67
N MET A 49 5.18 -11.65 -6.12
CA MET A 49 5.91 -12.59 -5.28
C MET A 49 7.37 -12.16 -5.24
N PRO A 50 7.75 -11.29 -4.29
CA PRO A 50 9.15 -10.88 -4.12
C PRO A 50 10.01 -12.09 -3.77
N ILE A 51 11.14 -12.21 -4.45
CA ILE A 51 12.15 -13.23 -4.16
C ILE A 51 13.48 -12.51 -4.02
N ASP A 52 14.06 -12.53 -2.83
CA ASP A 52 15.37 -11.96 -2.59
C ASP A 52 16.45 -12.87 -3.16
N VAL A 53 17.21 -12.34 -4.11
CA VAL A 53 18.42 -13.01 -4.58
C VAL A 53 19.55 -12.69 -3.61
N ARG A 54 20.06 -13.72 -2.96
CA ARG A 54 21.15 -13.63 -1.97
C ARG A 54 22.46 -14.14 -2.55
N PRO A 55 23.37 -13.24 -2.90
CA PRO A 55 24.64 -13.61 -3.54
C PRO A 55 25.46 -14.63 -2.74
N GLU A 56 25.36 -14.60 -1.40
CA GLU A 56 26.06 -15.51 -0.50
C GLU A 56 25.65 -16.99 -0.63
N PHE A 57 24.48 -17.25 -1.22
CA PHE A 57 24.00 -18.62 -1.47
C PHE A 57 24.20 -19.08 -2.92
N ILE A 58 24.80 -18.27 -3.76
CA ILE A 58 25.07 -18.65 -5.15
C ILE A 58 26.21 -19.68 -5.17
N THR A 59 25.85 -20.91 -5.49
CA THR A 59 26.79 -22.03 -5.60
C THR A 59 27.10 -22.43 -7.04
N LYS A 60 26.30 -21.93 -8.00
CA LYS A 60 26.40 -22.25 -9.42
C LYS A 60 26.24 -21.01 -10.28
N SER A 61 26.95 -21.01 -11.41
CA SER A 61 26.77 -20.00 -12.46
C SER A 61 25.76 -20.51 -13.49
N VAL A 62 24.76 -19.68 -13.78
CA VAL A 62 23.75 -20.00 -14.83
C VAL A 62 24.40 -20.17 -16.21
N VAL A 63 25.53 -19.49 -16.46
CA VAL A 63 26.22 -19.51 -17.76
C VAL A 63 27.12 -20.75 -17.90
N ASN A 64 27.78 -21.17 -16.82
CA ASN A 64 28.82 -22.18 -16.89
C ASN A 64 28.37 -23.54 -16.33
N ASP A 65 27.45 -23.55 -15.38
CA ASP A 65 27.16 -24.75 -14.59
C ASP A 65 25.72 -25.27 -14.77
N LEU A 66 24.84 -24.49 -15.45
CA LEU A 66 23.48 -24.95 -15.77
C LEU A 66 23.53 -25.83 -17.04
N THR A 67 23.31 -27.12 -16.86
CA THR A 67 23.32 -28.11 -17.95
C THR A 67 21.94 -28.32 -18.55
N ASP A 68 21.88 -28.75 -19.80
CA ASP A 68 20.60 -29.12 -20.47
C ASP A 68 19.83 -30.16 -19.65
N TYR A 69 20.54 -31.11 -19.02
CA TYR A 69 19.93 -32.10 -18.15
C TYR A 69 19.22 -31.46 -16.95
N GLU A 70 19.82 -30.49 -16.29
CA GLU A 70 19.18 -29.78 -15.16
C GLU A 70 17.96 -28.97 -15.61
N ILE A 71 18.03 -28.35 -16.78
CA ILE A 71 16.92 -27.64 -17.38
C ILE A 71 15.74 -28.62 -17.64
N ASP A 72 16.03 -29.78 -18.22
CA ASP A 72 15.04 -30.81 -18.49
C ASP A 72 14.39 -31.32 -17.18
N GLN A 73 15.17 -31.49 -16.12
CA GLN A 73 14.64 -31.88 -14.80
C GLN A 73 13.72 -30.82 -14.20
N ILE A 74 14.08 -29.55 -14.29
CA ILE A 74 13.23 -28.43 -13.80
C ILE A 74 11.89 -28.43 -14.56
N TRP A 75 11.92 -28.60 -15.88
CA TRP A 75 10.69 -28.68 -16.67
C TRP A 75 9.87 -29.95 -16.40
N ALA A 76 10.51 -31.07 -16.21
CA ALA A 76 9.84 -32.33 -15.86
C ALA A 76 9.13 -32.22 -14.50
N GLU A 77 9.76 -31.62 -13.50
CA GLU A 77 9.15 -31.38 -12.19
C GLU A 77 7.96 -30.42 -12.29
N ALA A 78 8.14 -29.28 -12.96
CA ALA A 78 7.07 -28.32 -13.17
C ALA A 78 5.87 -28.93 -13.91
N TYR A 79 6.13 -29.77 -14.93
CA TYR A 79 5.08 -30.48 -15.66
C TYR A 79 4.36 -31.50 -14.77
N GLN A 80 5.08 -32.21 -13.91
CA GLN A 80 4.48 -33.16 -12.99
C GLN A 80 3.59 -32.47 -11.95
N LEU A 81 4.01 -31.32 -11.41
CA LEU A 81 3.19 -30.50 -10.52
C LEU A 81 1.91 -30.02 -11.22
N TYR A 82 2.02 -29.58 -12.48
CA TYR A 82 0.86 -29.18 -13.27
C TYR A 82 -0.13 -30.34 -13.48
N ILE A 83 0.34 -31.53 -13.85
CA ILE A 83 -0.51 -32.73 -14.02
C ILE A 83 -1.18 -33.12 -12.72
N ASN A 84 -0.50 -32.99 -11.59
CA ASN A 84 -1.05 -33.29 -10.28
C ASN A 84 -2.06 -32.22 -9.78
N GLY A 85 -2.27 -31.16 -10.55
CA GLY A 85 -3.22 -30.08 -10.21
C GLY A 85 -2.74 -29.15 -9.11
N GLU A 86 -1.42 -28.94 -9.01
CA GLU A 86 -0.84 -27.98 -8.07
C GLU A 86 -1.50 -26.61 -8.23
N PRO A 87 -1.96 -25.95 -7.16
CA PRO A 87 -2.58 -24.65 -7.24
C PRO A 87 -1.63 -23.58 -7.80
N LEU A 88 -2.11 -22.75 -8.72
CA LEU A 88 -1.35 -21.62 -9.26
C LEU A 88 -1.40 -20.36 -8.35
N TYR A 89 -1.68 -20.55 -7.07
CA TYR A 89 -1.73 -19.50 -6.05
C TYR A 89 -1.32 -20.08 -4.70
N LEU A 90 -0.70 -19.26 -3.88
CA LEU A 90 -0.23 -19.65 -2.56
C LEU A 90 -1.38 -19.84 -1.59
N VAL A 91 -1.31 -20.86 -0.74
CA VAL A 91 -2.34 -21.18 0.27
C VAL A 91 -1.68 -21.47 1.62
N GLY A 92 -2.43 -21.28 2.71
CA GLY A 92 -1.96 -21.63 4.04
C GLY A 92 -0.71 -20.84 4.46
N ASP A 93 0.29 -21.54 4.94
CA ASP A 93 1.54 -20.96 5.46
C ASP A 93 2.34 -20.23 4.39
N GLU A 94 2.30 -20.68 3.15
CA GLU A 94 2.98 -20.05 2.01
C GLU A 94 2.41 -18.66 1.72
N ASP A 95 1.08 -18.49 1.80
CA ASP A 95 0.44 -17.18 1.65
C ASP A 95 0.83 -16.21 2.79
N ILE A 96 1.01 -16.73 3.99
CA ILE A 96 1.49 -15.94 5.14
C ILE A 96 2.93 -15.48 4.89
N ILE A 97 3.81 -16.38 4.47
CA ILE A 97 5.21 -16.05 4.14
C ILE A 97 5.26 -15.01 3.02
N ALA A 98 4.48 -15.20 1.96
CA ALA A 98 4.42 -14.24 0.85
C ALA A 98 3.97 -12.85 1.28
N LYS A 99 2.99 -12.76 2.19
CA LYS A 99 2.57 -11.47 2.77
C LYS A 99 3.67 -10.79 3.57
N ILE A 100 4.43 -11.56 4.34
CA ILE A 100 5.58 -11.03 5.09
C ILE A 100 6.64 -10.48 4.13
N GLU A 101 6.97 -11.22 3.07
CA GLU A 101 7.91 -10.75 2.05
C GLU A 101 7.39 -9.51 1.31
N GLN A 102 6.11 -9.48 0.95
CA GLN A 102 5.49 -8.31 0.36
C GLN A 102 5.56 -7.07 1.26
N GLN A 103 5.40 -7.24 2.58
CA GLN A 103 5.52 -6.14 3.54
C GLN A 103 6.94 -5.61 3.66
N LYS A 104 7.95 -6.48 3.59
CA LYS A 104 9.37 -6.05 3.60
C LYS A 104 9.74 -5.18 2.41
N HIS A 105 9.07 -5.40 1.27
CA HIS A 105 9.30 -4.67 0.03
C HIS A 105 8.27 -3.56 -0.23
N ALA A 106 7.37 -3.32 0.71
CA ALA A 106 6.41 -2.23 0.62
C ALA A 106 7.10 -0.89 0.86
N GLU A 107 6.93 0.04 -0.07
CA GLU A 107 7.39 1.42 0.10
C GLU A 107 6.66 2.06 1.28
N ALA A 108 7.41 2.53 2.25
CA ALA A 108 6.84 3.29 3.36
C ALA A 108 6.35 4.65 2.86
N ASP A 109 5.12 5.00 3.16
CA ASP A 109 4.61 6.33 2.87
C ASP A 109 5.24 7.33 3.86
N GLU A 110 6.06 8.25 3.35
CA GLU A 110 6.76 9.26 4.15
C GLU A 110 5.80 10.11 4.99
N ARG A 111 4.55 10.28 4.52
CA ARG A 111 3.51 11.02 5.25
C ARG A 111 3.09 10.32 6.54
N ARG A 112 3.35 9.02 6.68
CA ARG A 112 2.95 8.25 7.86
C ARG A 112 3.54 8.83 9.13
N GLY A 113 4.85 9.08 9.17
CA GLY A 113 5.51 9.67 10.33
C GLY A 113 4.95 11.04 10.71
N ILE A 114 4.70 11.89 9.71
CA ILE A 114 4.12 13.22 9.89
C ILE A 114 2.69 13.11 10.47
N ILE A 115 1.89 12.19 9.97
CA ILE A 115 0.52 11.95 10.44
C ILE A 115 0.53 11.40 11.87
N GLU A 116 1.41 10.45 12.18
CA GLU A 116 1.56 9.90 13.54
C GLU A 116 1.97 10.99 14.55
N GLU A 117 2.91 11.84 14.19
CA GLU A 117 3.32 12.98 15.03
C GLU A 117 2.14 13.94 15.25
N TYR A 118 1.42 14.31 14.21
CA TYR A 118 0.23 15.16 14.31
C TYR A 118 -0.84 14.57 15.23
N LEU A 119 -1.15 13.29 15.08
CA LEU A 119 -2.15 12.59 15.87
C LEU A 119 -1.79 12.47 17.37
N ASN A 120 -0.50 12.48 17.69
CA ASN A 120 0.01 12.41 19.06
C ASN A 120 0.25 13.79 19.70
N LYS A 121 0.13 14.86 18.91
CA LYS A 121 0.26 16.23 19.40
C LYS A 121 -0.92 16.60 20.31
N LYS A 122 -0.67 17.40 21.31
CA LYS A 122 -1.71 18.02 22.12
C LYS A 122 -2.03 19.39 21.55
N PHE A 123 -3.31 19.71 21.49
CA PHE A 123 -3.86 20.92 20.89
C PHE A 123 -4.36 21.90 21.97
N PRO A 124 -4.46 23.21 21.68
CA PRO A 124 -5.03 24.17 22.60
C PRO A 124 -6.55 23.89 22.81
N ASP A 125 -7.09 24.36 23.90
CA ASP A 125 -8.49 24.18 24.30
C ASP A 125 -9.50 24.81 23.31
N ASN A 126 -9.12 25.88 22.66
CA ASN A 126 -9.92 26.60 21.66
C ASN A 126 -9.72 26.09 20.22
N TRP A 127 -9.11 24.90 20.03
CA TRP A 127 -8.80 24.35 18.70
C TRP A 127 -10.00 24.31 17.75
N ASP A 128 -11.16 23.95 18.25
CA ASP A 128 -12.37 23.83 17.43
C ASP A 128 -12.97 25.19 17.02
N GLU A 129 -12.57 26.28 17.66
CA GLU A 129 -12.98 27.64 17.33
C GLU A 129 -12.06 28.27 16.26
N MET A 130 -10.84 27.74 16.09
CA MET A 130 -9.84 28.24 15.14
C MET A 130 -10.20 27.88 13.71
N ASP A 131 -9.92 28.81 12.78
CA ASP A 131 -9.98 28.53 11.36
C ASP A 131 -8.75 27.74 10.86
N VAL A 132 -8.74 27.32 9.58
CA VAL A 132 -7.64 26.51 9.01
C VAL A 132 -6.31 27.26 9.04
N TYR A 133 -6.32 28.57 8.81
CA TYR A 133 -5.11 29.37 8.79
C TYR A 133 -4.51 29.49 10.19
N GLU A 134 -5.33 29.77 11.19
CA GLU A 134 -4.93 29.84 12.58
C GLU A 134 -4.36 28.49 13.08
N ARG A 135 -5.01 27.39 12.72
CA ARG A 135 -4.54 26.03 13.04
C ARG A 135 -3.19 25.74 12.43
N ARG A 136 -2.97 26.09 11.16
CA ARG A 136 -1.68 25.91 10.48
C ARG A 136 -0.60 26.78 11.11
N THR A 137 -0.89 28.03 11.37
CA THR A 137 0.04 28.94 12.04
C THR A 137 0.47 28.40 13.37
N TRP A 138 -0.47 27.86 14.18
CA TRP A 138 -0.14 27.26 15.45
C TRP A 138 0.70 25.97 15.29
N LEU A 139 0.41 25.14 14.29
CA LEU A 139 1.17 23.90 14.02
C LEU A 139 2.61 24.20 13.59
N ASP A 140 2.82 25.26 12.84
CA ASP A 140 4.12 25.68 12.31
C ASP A 140 4.95 26.47 13.36
N ASP A 141 4.34 26.90 14.46
CA ASP A 141 5.04 27.65 15.52
C ASP A 141 5.87 26.69 16.38
N PRO A 142 7.21 26.80 16.34
CA PRO A 142 8.09 25.95 17.13
C PRO A 142 7.98 26.19 18.65
N ILE A 143 7.38 27.32 19.07
CA ILE A 143 7.19 27.72 20.46
C ILE A 143 5.81 27.30 21.00
N ALA A 144 4.85 27.04 20.11
CA ALA A 144 3.49 26.60 20.47
C ALA A 144 3.48 25.18 21.06
N LYS A 145 4.00 25.01 22.28
CA LYS A 145 4.16 23.68 22.92
C LYS A 145 3.06 23.33 23.92
N ASN A 146 2.12 24.22 24.22
CA ASN A 146 1.22 24.09 25.36
C ASN A 146 -0.20 23.68 24.98
N GLY A 147 -0.33 22.65 24.14
CA GLY A 147 -1.64 22.00 23.97
C GLY A 147 -1.99 21.14 25.19
N VAL A 148 -3.27 21.09 25.51
CA VAL A 148 -3.81 20.30 26.63
C VAL A 148 -4.76 19.20 26.17
N ILE A 149 -5.37 19.37 24.99
CA ILE A 149 -6.37 18.44 24.43
C ILE A 149 -5.70 17.46 23.48
N GLN A 150 -5.89 16.18 23.71
CA GLN A 150 -5.53 15.13 22.76
C GLN A 150 -6.74 14.82 21.86
N LYS A 151 -6.51 14.58 20.58
CA LYS A 151 -7.58 14.22 19.65
C LYS A 151 -7.99 12.77 19.83
N ASP A 152 -9.28 12.56 20.06
CA ASP A 152 -9.93 11.24 20.06
C ASP A 152 -10.49 10.86 18.70
N PHE A 153 -10.70 11.83 17.83
CA PHE A 153 -11.29 11.67 16.51
C PHE A 153 -10.51 12.46 15.48
N VAL A 154 -10.43 11.91 14.26
CA VAL A 154 -9.79 12.58 13.13
C VAL A 154 -10.51 12.22 11.83
N CYS A 155 -10.55 13.16 10.88
CA CYS A 155 -11.02 12.89 9.53
C CYS A 155 -9.93 13.15 8.48
N VAL A 156 -10.10 12.59 7.29
CA VAL A 156 -9.12 12.73 6.20
C VAL A 156 -8.93 14.18 5.78
N ALA A 157 -10.01 14.98 5.77
CA ALA A 157 -9.95 16.40 5.40
C ALA A 157 -9.08 17.20 6.39
N GLU A 158 -9.15 16.87 7.66
CA GLU A 158 -8.34 17.47 8.73
C GLU A 158 -6.86 17.14 8.52
N ILE A 159 -6.52 15.86 8.30
CA ILE A 159 -5.14 15.45 7.99
C ILE A 159 -4.63 16.18 6.74
N TRP A 160 -5.43 16.24 5.68
CA TRP A 160 -5.04 16.90 4.45
C TRP A 160 -4.76 18.39 4.63
N CYS A 161 -5.67 19.08 5.31
CA CYS A 161 -5.61 20.54 5.43
C CYS A 161 -4.68 21.02 6.54
N GLU A 162 -4.69 20.36 7.70
CA GLU A 162 -3.93 20.81 8.87
C GLU A 162 -2.55 20.17 8.92
N CYS A 163 -2.49 18.82 8.92
CA CYS A 163 -1.24 18.08 9.06
C CYS A 163 -0.33 18.22 7.84
N LEU A 164 -0.90 18.10 6.63
CA LEU A 164 -0.14 18.16 5.38
C LEU A 164 -0.12 19.56 4.74
N GLY A 165 -0.78 20.55 5.32
CA GLY A 165 -0.78 21.94 4.87
C GLY A 165 -1.36 22.17 3.46
N LYS A 166 -2.22 21.26 2.95
CA LYS A 166 -2.76 21.30 1.59
C LYS A 166 -4.14 21.92 1.53
N ASP A 167 -4.50 22.51 0.40
CA ASP A 167 -5.84 23.06 0.23
C ASP A 167 -6.88 21.98 0.00
N LYS A 168 -8.08 22.19 0.57
CA LYS A 168 -9.19 21.24 0.47
C LYS A 168 -9.62 21.01 -0.98
N THR A 169 -9.51 22.01 -1.83
CA THR A 169 -9.81 21.96 -3.26
C THR A 169 -8.91 21.00 -4.04
N ASP A 170 -7.68 20.80 -3.57
CA ASP A 170 -6.69 19.93 -4.21
C ASP A 170 -6.80 18.47 -3.75
N MET A 171 -7.72 18.17 -2.83
CA MET A 171 -7.91 16.84 -2.30
C MET A 171 -8.60 15.92 -3.31
N SER A 172 -7.81 15.11 -4.01
CA SER A 172 -8.29 14.10 -4.95
C SER A 172 -8.79 12.84 -4.25
N ARG A 173 -9.55 12.00 -5.00
CA ARG A 173 -9.94 10.67 -4.51
C ARG A 173 -8.72 9.77 -4.22
N TYR A 174 -7.64 9.97 -4.93
CA TYR A 174 -6.39 9.25 -4.74
C TYR A 174 -5.77 9.61 -3.38
N ASN A 175 -5.60 10.92 -3.11
CA ASN A 175 -5.08 11.41 -1.84
C ASN A 175 -5.92 10.96 -0.64
N THR A 176 -7.26 11.02 -0.79
CA THR A 176 -8.20 10.53 0.23
C THR A 176 -7.99 9.06 0.53
N ARG A 177 -7.77 8.25 -0.50
CA ARG A 177 -7.53 6.81 -0.35
C ARG A 177 -6.21 6.53 0.37
N ASP A 178 -5.13 7.20 -0.03
CA ASP A 178 -3.81 6.99 0.57
C ASP A 178 -3.80 7.35 2.05
N ILE A 179 -4.39 8.50 2.43
CA ILE A 179 -4.50 8.88 3.85
C ILE A 179 -5.34 7.86 4.63
N ASN A 180 -6.44 7.35 4.04
CA ASN A 180 -7.21 6.30 4.68
C ASN A 180 -6.40 5.01 4.89
N GLU A 181 -5.54 4.63 3.95
CA GLU A 181 -4.68 3.45 4.12
C GLU A 181 -3.65 3.66 5.25
N ILE A 182 -3.07 4.87 5.35
CA ILE A 182 -2.19 5.22 6.47
C ILE A 182 -2.95 5.09 7.80
N LEU A 183 -4.10 5.75 7.93
CA LEU A 183 -4.89 5.76 9.18
C LEU A 183 -5.35 4.35 9.60
N LYS A 184 -5.71 3.49 8.64
CA LYS A 184 -6.07 2.08 8.91
C LYS A 184 -4.89 1.24 9.40
N ALA A 185 -3.67 1.59 8.95
CA ALA A 185 -2.46 0.87 9.33
C ALA A 185 -1.93 1.30 10.72
N LEU A 186 -2.49 2.36 11.32
CA LEU A 186 -2.12 2.80 12.66
C LEU A 186 -2.78 1.89 13.71
N PRO A 187 -2.00 1.30 14.64
CA PRO A 187 -2.52 0.34 15.62
C PRO A 187 -3.52 0.98 16.59
N ASP A 188 -3.32 2.26 16.91
CA ASP A 188 -4.09 2.98 17.93
C ASP A 188 -5.38 3.62 17.39
N TRP A 189 -5.67 3.44 16.11
CA TRP A 189 -6.82 4.05 15.45
C TRP A 189 -7.71 3.02 14.78
N GLU A 190 -9.01 3.29 14.79
CA GLU A 190 -10.00 2.45 14.12
C GLU A 190 -10.97 3.29 13.28
N SER A 191 -11.37 2.74 12.13
CA SER A 191 -12.36 3.39 11.27
C SER A 191 -13.77 3.21 11.82
N VAL A 192 -14.56 4.28 11.80
CA VAL A 192 -15.96 4.26 12.25
C VAL A 192 -16.89 4.37 11.04
N THR A 193 -17.94 3.55 11.00
CA THR A 193 -18.89 3.50 9.88
C THR A 193 -19.84 4.69 9.84
N SER A 194 -20.10 5.33 10.99
CA SER A 194 -20.93 6.53 11.08
C SER A 194 -20.17 7.78 10.62
N THR A 195 -20.86 8.91 10.58
CA THR A 195 -20.27 10.22 10.29
C THR A 195 -20.38 11.12 11.50
N LYS A 196 -19.39 12.00 11.68
CA LYS A 196 -19.33 13.02 12.76
C LYS A 196 -19.15 14.39 12.12
N ASN A 197 -19.67 15.42 12.79
CA ASN A 197 -19.41 16.80 12.39
C ASN A 197 -18.05 17.26 12.91
N PHE A 198 -17.21 17.72 12.01
CA PHE A 198 -15.88 18.27 12.30
C PHE A 198 -15.90 19.77 12.03
N SER A 199 -16.09 20.58 13.06
CA SER A 199 -15.96 22.05 13.01
C SER A 199 -16.02 22.63 11.57
N ILE A 200 -14.92 23.10 11.05
CA ILE A 200 -14.75 23.74 9.73
C ILE A 200 -14.85 22.77 8.53
N TYR A 201 -14.79 21.45 8.75
CA TYR A 201 -14.83 20.45 7.66
C TYR A 201 -16.23 19.87 7.43
N GLY A 202 -17.17 20.12 8.32
CA GLY A 202 -18.53 19.62 8.24
C GLY A 202 -18.63 18.11 8.54
N LYS A 203 -19.67 17.48 8.00
CA LYS A 203 -19.95 16.06 8.26
C LYS A 203 -18.99 15.15 7.48
N GLN A 204 -18.17 14.38 8.19
CA GLN A 204 -17.13 13.52 7.63
C GLN A 204 -17.21 12.09 8.16
N LYS A 205 -16.70 11.11 7.37
CA LYS A 205 -16.28 9.81 7.89
C LYS A 205 -15.00 10.03 8.71
N TYR A 206 -14.82 9.24 9.76
CA TYR A 206 -13.75 9.51 10.72
C TYR A 206 -13.12 8.24 11.28
N TYR A 207 -12.00 8.46 11.93
CA TYR A 207 -11.29 7.48 12.73
C TYR A 207 -11.37 7.89 14.20
N LYS A 208 -11.49 6.90 15.07
CA LYS A 208 -11.52 7.07 16.53
C LYS A 208 -10.23 6.47 17.09
N ARG A 209 -9.65 7.11 18.10
CA ARG A 209 -8.58 6.52 18.90
C ARG A 209 -9.15 5.33 19.67
N LYS A 210 -8.47 4.20 19.63
CA LYS A 210 -8.82 3.05 20.46
C LYS A 210 -8.54 3.42 21.92
N ASP A 211 -9.49 3.13 22.79
CA ASP A 211 -9.29 3.30 24.23
C ASP A 211 -8.09 2.43 24.61
N SER A 212 -7.07 3.05 25.23
CA SER A 212 -5.99 2.29 25.85
C SER A 212 -6.63 1.40 26.91
N LEU A 213 -6.61 0.09 26.70
CA LEU A 213 -6.89 -0.84 27.78
C LEU A 213 -5.79 -0.62 28.83
N LEU A 214 -6.14 0.13 29.89
CA LEU A 214 -5.35 0.17 31.12
C LEU A 214 -5.37 -1.19 31.79
#